data_d969f1b91256a2beb392b5ab1885ed5d
#
_entry.id   d969f1b91256a2beb392b5ab1885ed5d
#
_cell.length_a   1.000
_cell.length_b   1.000
_cell.length_c   1.000
_cell.angle_alpha   90.00
_cell.angle_beta   90.00
_cell.angle_gamma   90.00
#
_symmetry.space_group_name_H-M   'P 1'
#
loop_
_entity.id
_entity.type
_entity.pdbx_description
1 polymer ?
#
loop_
_entity_poly.entity_id
_entity_poly.type
_entity_poly.pdbx_seq_one_letter_code
_entity_poly.pdbx_strand_id
1 'polypeptide(L)'
;MKKLYFSALIMFSVTFSSMAQKEQIKTAQAELAKGNTQASLTILNEIEYLITNAKDDDKSDYYFAKAKTYTALADKKNEAPKNMALAVACYNELILNEVDSGNLKYAVQARESVRELKNVLDKSAIEDNNAQRFGDAANKMFYLYEMDKKDTLNLYNAASNYFNAKQYDLALKNYELLKNMKFSGNGMEYYATNKSTNQEELFVSAINRDLGVKQGSHIKPRNVKAKSKKSDILKRIAYIYTVKGDVAS
;
A
#
# COMPACT_ATOMS: atom_id res chain seq x y z
N MET A 1 -47.96 29.21 1.85
CA MET A 1 -47.79 28.12 2.83
C MET A 1 -47.30 26.79 2.27
N LYS A 2 -47.35 26.49 0.96
CA LYS A 2 -46.87 25.21 0.37
C LYS A 2 -45.34 25.06 0.26
N LYS A 3 -44.56 26.15 0.31
CA LYS A 3 -43.08 26.11 0.19
C LYS A 3 -42.36 25.71 1.49
N LEU A 4 -42.98 25.92 2.65
CA LEU A 4 -42.39 25.59 3.96
C LEU A 4 -42.35 24.07 4.23
N TYR A 5 -43.34 23.32 3.73
CA TYR A 5 -43.44 21.88 3.96
C TYR A 5 -42.41 21.07 3.15
N PHE A 6 -41.98 21.59 1.99
CA PHE A 6 -40.99 20.91 1.14
C PHE A 6 -39.59 20.99 1.75
N SER A 7 -39.23 22.11 2.38
CA SER A 7 -37.94 22.28 3.06
C SER A 7 -37.83 21.44 4.34
N ALA A 8 -38.93 21.26 5.07
CA ALA A 8 -38.98 20.43 6.28
C ALA A 8 -38.83 18.93 5.93
N LEU A 9 -39.39 18.48 4.81
CA LEU A 9 -39.32 17.07 4.39
C LEU A 9 -37.90 16.68 3.94
N ILE A 10 -37.19 17.59 3.27
CA ILE A 10 -35.79 17.36 2.84
C ILE A 10 -34.84 17.33 4.04
N MET A 11 -35.02 18.23 5.03
CA MET A 11 -34.22 18.19 6.26
C MET A 11 -34.45 16.92 7.09
N PHE A 12 -35.65 16.38 7.09
CA PHE A 12 -36.00 15.19 7.86
C PHE A 12 -35.39 13.92 7.23
N SER A 13 -35.30 13.85 5.88
CA SER A 13 -34.69 12.71 5.18
C SER A 13 -33.17 12.65 5.35
N VAL A 14 -32.48 13.79 5.42
CA VAL A 14 -31.02 13.86 5.61
C VAL A 14 -30.60 13.44 7.03
N THR A 15 -31.39 13.81 8.04
CA THR A 15 -31.10 13.42 9.43
C THR A 15 -31.31 11.91 9.68
N PHE A 16 -32.32 11.31 9.08
CA PHE A 16 -32.53 9.85 9.16
C PHE A 16 -31.41 9.06 8.48
N SER A 17 -30.91 9.50 7.34
CA SER A 17 -29.79 8.87 6.66
C SER A 17 -28.50 8.89 7.50
N SER A 18 -28.16 10.01 8.10
CA SER A 18 -26.95 10.15 8.94
C SER A 18 -27.01 9.29 10.20
N MET A 19 -28.18 9.19 10.86
CA MET A 19 -28.34 8.30 12.02
C MET A 19 -28.24 6.82 11.63
N ALA A 20 -28.83 6.42 10.51
CA ALA A 20 -28.75 5.05 10.01
C ALA A 20 -27.32 4.65 9.67
N GLN A 21 -26.54 5.53 9.02
CA GLN A 21 -25.13 5.32 8.71
C GLN A 21 -24.29 5.05 9.96
N LYS A 22 -24.45 5.91 10.97
CA LYS A 22 -23.72 5.79 12.23
C LYS A 22 -24.01 4.47 12.95
N GLU A 23 -25.25 4.03 12.96
CA GLU A 23 -25.63 2.73 13.54
C GLU A 23 -25.06 1.55 12.74
N GLN A 24 -25.02 1.63 11.40
CA GLN A 24 -24.40 0.61 10.57
C GLN A 24 -22.87 0.53 10.79
N ILE A 25 -22.18 1.67 10.93
CA ILE A 25 -20.76 1.70 11.29
C ILE A 25 -20.52 1.02 12.64
N LYS A 26 -21.32 1.33 13.66
CA LYS A 26 -21.23 0.67 14.98
C LYS A 26 -21.51 -0.83 14.90
N THR A 27 -22.47 -1.23 14.11
CA THR A 27 -22.80 -2.65 13.90
C THR A 27 -21.61 -3.37 13.26
N ALA A 28 -20.99 -2.77 12.23
CA ALA A 28 -19.78 -3.32 11.61
C ALA A 28 -18.62 -3.45 12.60
N GLN A 29 -18.41 -2.44 13.45
CA GLN A 29 -17.40 -2.48 14.52
C GLN A 29 -17.70 -3.60 15.54
N ALA A 30 -18.97 -3.79 15.90
CA ALA A 30 -19.39 -4.84 16.80
C ALA A 30 -19.16 -6.25 16.19
N GLU A 31 -19.47 -6.43 14.90
CA GLU A 31 -19.17 -7.68 14.19
C GLU A 31 -17.67 -7.95 14.10
N LEU A 32 -16.86 -6.90 13.85
CA LEU A 32 -15.40 -7.02 13.86
C LEU A 32 -14.88 -7.45 15.24
N ALA A 33 -15.39 -6.86 16.32
CA ALA A 33 -15.01 -7.20 17.69
C ALA A 33 -15.33 -8.66 18.07
N LYS A 34 -16.39 -9.24 17.46
CA LYS A 34 -16.75 -10.68 17.59
C LYS A 34 -15.87 -11.58 16.70
N GLY A 35 -14.99 -11.01 15.87
CA GLY A 35 -14.19 -11.75 14.91
C GLY A 35 -14.89 -12.07 13.57
N ASN A 36 -16.10 -11.56 13.35
CA ASN A 36 -16.91 -11.74 12.14
C ASN A 36 -16.47 -10.75 11.05
N THR A 37 -15.20 -10.82 10.63
CA THR A 37 -14.58 -9.86 9.71
C THR A 37 -15.32 -9.70 8.39
N GLN A 38 -15.87 -10.80 7.84
CA GLN A 38 -16.61 -10.75 6.57
C GLN A 38 -17.96 -10.03 6.73
N ALA A 39 -18.68 -10.26 7.83
CA ALA A 39 -19.94 -9.54 8.12
C ALA A 39 -19.67 -8.03 8.29
N SER A 40 -18.61 -7.67 9.03
CA SER A 40 -18.19 -6.28 9.16
C SER A 40 -17.91 -5.64 7.80
N LEU A 41 -17.15 -6.31 6.92
CA LEU A 41 -16.84 -5.80 5.59
C LEU A 41 -18.08 -5.63 4.73
N THR A 42 -19.01 -6.59 4.76
CA THR A 42 -20.27 -6.51 4.02
C THR A 42 -21.06 -5.27 4.41
N ILE A 43 -21.29 -5.05 5.71
CA ILE A 43 -21.99 -3.86 6.21
C ILE A 43 -21.32 -2.55 5.77
N LEU A 44 -19.98 -2.47 5.88
CA LEU A 44 -19.23 -1.28 5.48
C LEU A 44 -19.31 -1.02 3.96
N ASN A 45 -19.29 -2.06 3.14
CA ASN A 45 -19.44 -1.91 1.69
C ASN A 45 -20.85 -1.46 1.28
N GLU A 46 -21.90 -1.91 1.97
CA GLU A 46 -23.28 -1.50 1.73
C GLU A 46 -23.51 0.00 1.94
N ILE A 47 -22.76 0.63 2.85
CA ILE A 47 -22.90 2.06 3.15
C ILE A 47 -21.85 2.95 2.47
N GLU A 48 -20.91 2.39 1.71
CA GLU A 48 -19.79 3.11 1.12
C GLU A 48 -20.23 4.33 0.28
N TYR A 49 -21.28 4.16 -0.53
CA TYR A 49 -21.81 5.23 -1.39
C TYR A 49 -22.38 6.42 -0.60
N LEU A 50 -22.74 6.24 0.68
CA LEU A 50 -23.27 7.28 1.54
C LEU A 50 -22.16 8.12 2.19
N ILE A 51 -20.95 7.58 2.29
CA ILE A 51 -19.84 8.17 3.04
C ILE A 51 -19.35 9.47 2.42
N THR A 52 -19.43 9.61 1.10
CA THR A 52 -19.04 10.84 0.39
C THR A 52 -19.68 12.09 0.99
N ASN A 53 -20.96 12.00 1.39
CA ASN A 53 -21.76 13.09 1.93
C ASN A 53 -21.93 13.02 3.46
N ALA A 54 -21.23 12.12 4.14
CA ALA A 54 -21.30 11.98 5.59
C ALA A 54 -20.56 13.13 6.29
N LYS A 55 -20.83 13.32 7.58
CA LYS A 55 -20.06 14.24 8.43
C LYS A 55 -18.63 13.72 8.60
N ASP A 56 -17.69 14.61 8.83
CA ASP A 56 -16.27 14.25 8.94
C ASP A 56 -16.00 13.23 10.05
N ASP A 57 -16.68 13.34 11.19
CA ASP A 57 -16.60 12.34 12.27
C ASP A 57 -17.08 10.95 11.82
N ASP A 58 -18.19 10.88 11.07
CA ASP A 58 -18.75 9.62 10.58
C ASP A 58 -17.86 9.03 9.48
N LYS A 59 -17.23 9.87 8.64
CA LYS A 59 -16.19 9.45 7.68
C LYS A 59 -14.99 8.85 8.39
N SER A 60 -14.50 9.52 9.45
CA SER A 60 -13.38 9.01 10.26
C SER A 60 -13.70 7.65 10.87
N ASP A 61 -14.87 7.51 11.49
CA ASP A 61 -15.33 6.25 12.08
C ASP A 61 -15.46 5.12 11.03
N TYR A 62 -15.99 5.45 9.84
CA TYR A 62 -16.11 4.50 8.73
C TYR A 62 -14.77 4.02 8.20
N TYR A 63 -13.88 4.95 7.83
CA TYR A 63 -12.58 4.59 7.29
C TYR A 63 -11.73 3.84 8.32
N PHE A 64 -11.81 4.22 9.59
CA PHE A 64 -11.13 3.50 10.66
C PHE A 64 -11.66 2.06 10.81
N ALA A 65 -12.97 1.88 10.85
CA ALA A 65 -13.60 0.56 10.93
C ALA A 65 -13.23 -0.31 9.71
N LYS A 66 -13.27 0.26 8.50
CA LYS A 66 -12.95 -0.44 7.25
C LYS A 66 -11.48 -0.85 7.19
N ALA A 67 -10.56 0.04 7.60
CA ALA A 67 -9.14 -0.26 7.69
C ALA A 67 -8.84 -1.40 8.68
N LYS A 68 -9.43 -1.34 9.88
CA LYS A 68 -9.31 -2.40 10.90
C LYS A 68 -9.86 -3.74 10.40
N THR A 69 -10.98 -3.72 9.66
CA THR A 69 -11.57 -4.92 9.07
C THR A 69 -10.64 -5.57 8.03
N TYR A 70 -10.05 -4.77 7.13
CA TYR A 70 -9.06 -5.27 6.18
C TYR A 70 -7.78 -5.77 6.85
N THR A 71 -7.31 -5.12 7.92
CA THR A 71 -6.19 -5.60 8.73
C THR A 71 -6.49 -6.97 9.31
N ALA A 72 -7.66 -7.15 9.91
CA ALA A 72 -8.07 -8.44 10.49
C ALA A 72 -8.27 -9.54 9.44
N LEU A 73 -8.66 -9.21 8.19
CA LEU A 73 -8.69 -10.14 7.07
C LEU A 73 -7.28 -10.57 6.65
N ALA A 74 -6.33 -9.63 6.63
CA ALA A 74 -4.93 -9.93 6.33
C ALA A 74 -4.32 -10.86 7.38
N ASP A 75 -4.61 -10.67 8.67
CA ASP A 75 -4.15 -11.51 9.77
C ASP A 75 -4.66 -12.96 9.65
N LYS A 76 -5.85 -13.16 9.08
CA LYS A 76 -6.39 -14.48 8.72
C LYS A 76 -5.73 -15.10 7.48
N LYS A 77 -4.71 -14.48 6.93
CA LYS A 77 -3.99 -14.90 5.71
C LYS A 77 -4.86 -14.96 4.45
N ASN A 78 -6.04 -14.35 4.48
CA ASN A 78 -6.89 -14.22 3.31
C ASN A 78 -6.38 -13.07 2.43
N GLU A 79 -5.83 -13.38 1.25
CA GLU A 79 -5.23 -12.40 0.34
C GLU A 79 -4.43 -11.31 1.08
N ALA A 80 -3.59 -11.73 2.06
CA ALA A 80 -2.97 -10.82 3.03
C ALA A 80 -2.31 -9.57 2.42
N PRO A 81 -1.49 -9.65 1.35
CA PRO A 81 -0.89 -8.45 0.76
C PRO A 81 -1.92 -7.45 0.22
N LYS A 82 -2.97 -7.95 -0.42
CA LYS A 82 -4.06 -7.13 -0.96
C LYS A 82 -4.86 -6.45 0.17
N ASN A 83 -5.22 -7.22 1.19
CA ASN A 83 -5.97 -6.68 2.32
C ASN A 83 -5.13 -5.67 3.13
N MET A 84 -3.82 -5.86 3.27
CA MET A 84 -2.93 -4.85 3.84
C MET A 84 -2.94 -3.56 3.01
N ALA A 85 -2.91 -3.65 1.68
CA ALA A 85 -2.97 -2.46 0.81
C ALA A 85 -4.31 -1.74 0.92
N LEU A 86 -5.43 -2.48 0.97
CA LEU A 86 -6.77 -1.90 1.17
C LEU A 86 -6.90 -1.24 2.56
N ALA A 87 -6.32 -1.83 3.60
CA ALA A 87 -6.26 -1.22 4.93
C ALA A 87 -5.50 0.11 4.90
N VAL A 88 -4.33 0.14 4.25
CA VAL A 88 -3.52 1.36 4.10
C VAL A 88 -4.28 2.42 3.31
N ALA A 89 -4.99 2.06 2.25
CA ALA A 89 -5.82 3.00 1.50
C ALA A 89 -6.90 3.65 2.41
N CYS A 90 -7.62 2.84 3.18
CA CYS A 90 -8.61 3.37 4.13
C CYS A 90 -8.00 4.25 5.23
N TYR A 91 -6.84 3.87 5.78
CA TYR A 91 -6.13 4.72 6.74
C TYR A 91 -5.67 6.04 6.13
N ASN A 92 -5.25 6.06 4.86
CA ASN A 92 -4.86 7.30 4.18
C ASN A 92 -6.06 8.23 3.97
N GLU A 93 -7.22 7.70 3.56
CA GLU A 93 -8.47 8.48 3.45
C GLU A 93 -8.88 9.08 4.81
N LEU A 94 -8.78 8.30 5.89
CA LEU A 94 -9.01 8.77 7.25
C LEU A 94 -8.06 9.91 7.62
N ILE A 95 -6.76 9.75 7.38
CA ILE A 95 -5.75 10.75 7.71
C ILE A 95 -6.02 12.06 6.96
N LEU A 96 -6.38 11.97 5.67
CA LEU A 96 -6.72 13.14 4.86
C LEU A 96 -7.96 13.84 5.41
N ASN A 97 -9.05 13.10 5.66
CA ASN A 97 -10.29 13.65 6.22
C ASN A 97 -10.06 14.38 7.56
N GLU A 98 -9.27 13.79 8.47
CA GLU A 98 -9.01 14.38 9.78
C GLU A 98 -8.06 15.59 9.71
N VAL A 99 -7.09 15.57 8.80
CA VAL A 99 -6.21 16.73 8.56
C VAL A 99 -7.01 17.90 7.97
N ASP A 100 -7.87 17.64 7.00
CA ASP A 100 -8.66 18.68 6.32
C ASP A 100 -9.73 19.28 7.25
N SER A 101 -10.34 18.44 8.11
CA SER A 101 -11.32 18.91 9.10
C SER A 101 -10.70 19.54 10.36
N GLY A 102 -9.41 19.30 10.60
CA GLY A 102 -8.71 19.72 11.81
C GLY A 102 -9.05 18.91 13.07
N ASN A 103 -9.83 17.83 12.95
CA ASN A 103 -10.25 16.95 14.05
C ASN A 103 -9.48 15.63 14.04
N LEU A 104 -8.36 15.58 14.74
CA LEU A 104 -7.43 14.44 14.75
C LEU A 104 -7.85 13.35 15.76
N LYS A 105 -8.88 12.58 15.43
CA LYS A 105 -9.41 11.51 16.30
C LYS A 105 -8.56 10.22 16.23
N TYR A 106 -8.23 9.79 15.04
CA TYR A 106 -7.52 8.51 14.76
C TYR A 106 -6.24 8.67 13.94
N ALA A 107 -5.96 9.85 13.40
CA ALA A 107 -4.86 10.06 12.43
C ALA A 107 -3.49 9.59 12.95
N VAL A 108 -3.20 9.75 14.25
CA VAL A 108 -1.93 9.31 14.85
C VAL A 108 -1.84 7.79 14.82
N GLN A 109 -2.89 7.11 15.26
CA GLN A 109 -2.96 5.62 15.25
C GLN A 109 -2.95 5.08 13.81
N ALA A 110 -3.65 5.74 12.90
CA ALA A 110 -3.68 5.36 11.49
C ALA A 110 -2.30 5.42 10.83
N ARG A 111 -1.52 6.48 11.08
CA ARG A 111 -0.14 6.61 10.58
C ARG A 111 0.77 5.49 11.10
N GLU A 112 0.62 5.14 12.36
CA GLU A 112 1.37 4.03 12.95
C GLU A 112 0.98 2.69 12.30
N SER A 113 -0.32 2.42 12.16
CA SER A 113 -0.81 1.21 11.49
C SER A 113 -0.34 1.11 10.03
N VAL A 114 -0.33 2.22 9.28
CA VAL A 114 0.24 2.27 7.92
C VAL A 114 1.71 1.86 7.92
N ARG A 115 2.50 2.41 8.85
CA ARG A 115 3.93 2.10 8.96
C ARG A 115 4.15 0.62 9.27
N GLU A 116 3.40 0.06 10.23
CA GLU A 116 3.50 -1.34 10.62
C GLU A 116 3.13 -2.28 9.48
N LEU A 117 2.01 -2.06 8.79
CA LEU A 117 1.58 -2.88 7.66
C LEU A 117 2.60 -2.88 6.52
N LYS A 118 3.14 -1.71 6.17
CA LYS A 118 4.21 -1.59 5.16
C LYS A 118 5.46 -2.36 5.59
N ASN A 119 5.91 -2.22 6.83
CA ASN A 119 7.10 -2.90 7.34
C ASN A 119 6.95 -4.43 7.38
N VAL A 120 5.78 -4.94 7.78
CA VAL A 120 5.49 -6.38 7.80
C VAL A 120 5.53 -6.95 6.39
N LEU A 121 4.88 -6.26 5.45
CA LEU A 121 4.83 -6.71 4.06
C LEU A 121 6.21 -6.65 3.39
N ASP A 122 6.99 -5.60 3.64
CA ASP A 122 8.33 -5.42 3.08
C ASP A 122 9.29 -6.53 3.55
N LYS A 123 9.35 -6.77 4.86
CA LYS A 123 10.15 -7.87 5.42
C LYS A 123 9.78 -9.21 4.79
N SER A 124 8.48 -9.50 4.71
CA SER A 124 7.99 -10.74 4.12
C SER A 124 8.30 -10.85 2.62
N ALA A 125 8.30 -9.74 1.88
CA ALA A 125 8.70 -9.71 0.46
C ALA A 125 10.20 -10.01 0.29
N ILE A 126 11.05 -9.46 1.15
CA ILE A 126 12.50 -9.71 1.16
C ILE A 126 12.80 -11.17 1.50
N GLU A 127 12.13 -11.73 2.50
CA GLU A 127 12.27 -13.15 2.89
C GLU A 127 11.92 -14.09 1.73
N ASP A 128 10.81 -13.84 1.03
CA ASP A 128 10.42 -14.63 -0.14
C ASP A 128 11.41 -14.51 -1.28
N ASN A 129 11.89 -13.29 -1.55
CA ASN A 129 12.90 -13.07 -2.59
C ASN A 129 14.22 -13.83 -2.29
N ASN A 130 14.68 -13.77 -1.03
CA ASN A 130 15.89 -14.48 -0.61
C ASN A 130 15.71 -16.01 -0.67
N ALA A 131 14.50 -16.50 -0.40
CA ALA A 131 14.13 -17.91 -0.54
C ALA A 131 13.79 -18.31 -1.99
N GLN A 132 13.98 -17.43 -2.97
CA GLN A 132 13.67 -17.62 -4.39
C GLN A 132 12.18 -17.94 -4.67
N ARG A 133 11.30 -17.60 -3.75
CA ARG A 133 9.83 -17.62 -3.96
C ARG A 133 9.40 -16.36 -4.72
N PHE A 134 9.91 -16.23 -5.95
CA PHE A 134 9.82 -15.02 -6.74
C PHE A 134 8.37 -14.56 -6.98
N GLY A 135 7.43 -15.48 -7.19
CA GLY A 135 6.02 -15.14 -7.40
C GLY A 135 5.39 -14.47 -6.16
N ASP A 136 5.68 -15.01 -4.98
CA ASP A 136 5.17 -14.47 -3.71
C ASP A 136 5.83 -13.12 -3.40
N ALA A 137 7.15 -13.02 -3.60
CA ALA A 137 7.89 -11.78 -3.46
C ALA A 137 7.34 -10.68 -4.38
N ALA A 138 7.11 -11.03 -5.66
CA ALA A 138 6.56 -10.11 -6.66
C ALA A 138 5.19 -9.56 -6.25
N ASN A 139 4.30 -10.44 -5.80
CA ASN A 139 2.96 -10.06 -5.35
C ASN A 139 3.02 -9.07 -4.18
N LYS A 140 3.87 -9.32 -3.19
CA LYS A 140 4.05 -8.44 -2.02
C LYS A 140 4.65 -7.09 -2.42
N MET A 141 5.68 -7.07 -3.26
CA MET A 141 6.30 -5.84 -3.77
C MET A 141 5.33 -5.03 -4.62
N PHE A 142 4.46 -5.68 -5.40
CA PHE A 142 3.39 -5.01 -6.12
C PHE A 142 2.42 -4.30 -5.17
N TYR A 143 1.99 -4.94 -4.09
CA TYR A 143 1.11 -4.31 -3.11
C TYR A 143 1.81 -3.24 -2.27
N LEU A 144 3.12 -3.32 -2.02
CA LEU A 144 3.88 -2.19 -1.46
C LEU A 144 3.82 -0.96 -2.36
N TYR A 145 3.94 -1.14 -3.69
CA TYR A 145 3.71 -0.06 -4.66
C TYR A 145 2.24 0.43 -4.63
N GLU A 146 1.25 -0.47 -4.49
CA GLU A 146 -0.15 -0.07 -4.34
C GLU A 146 -0.39 0.82 -3.11
N MET A 147 0.31 0.55 -2.00
CA MET A 147 0.28 1.36 -0.78
C MET A 147 0.93 2.73 -0.95
N ASP A 148 1.87 2.86 -1.88
CA ASP A 148 2.60 4.09 -2.15
C ASP A 148 3.03 4.16 -3.63
N LYS A 149 2.19 4.78 -4.45
CA LYS A 149 2.43 4.91 -5.89
C LYS A 149 3.69 5.70 -6.27
N LYS A 150 4.31 6.40 -5.30
CA LYS A 150 5.60 7.07 -5.50
C LYS A 150 6.78 6.11 -5.39
N ASP A 151 6.58 4.97 -4.73
CA ASP A 151 7.58 3.91 -4.60
C ASP A 151 7.66 3.03 -5.85
N THR A 152 8.07 3.64 -6.95
CA THR A 152 8.23 2.97 -8.25
C THR A 152 9.35 1.93 -8.24
N LEU A 153 10.23 1.92 -7.23
CA LEU A 153 11.24 0.88 -7.07
C LEU A 153 10.59 -0.47 -6.70
N ASN A 154 9.59 -0.46 -5.83
CA ASN A 154 8.82 -1.67 -5.54
C ASN A 154 8.08 -2.21 -6.76
N LEU A 155 7.56 -1.34 -7.64
CA LEU A 155 6.98 -1.76 -8.92
C LEU A 155 8.02 -2.44 -9.83
N TYR A 156 9.25 -1.89 -9.91
CA TYR A 156 10.34 -2.48 -10.67
C TYR A 156 10.76 -3.83 -10.08
N ASN A 157 10.88 -3.93 -8.77
CA ASN A 157 11.22 -5.17 -8.08
C ASN A 157 10.12 -6.24 -8.28
N ALA A 158 8.84 -5.85 -8.22
CA ALA A 158 7.72 -6.73 -8.55
C ALA A 158 7.81 -7.25 -9.98
N ALA A 159 8.02 -6.38 -10.97
CA ALA A 159 8.18 -6.76 -12.37
C ALA A 159 9.33 -7.75 -12.57
N SER A 160 10.48 -7.50 -11.92
CA SER A 160 11.65 -8.35 -11.99
C SER A 160 11.40 -9.73 -11.37
N ASN A 161 10.73 -9.79 -10.24
CA ASN A 161 10.38 -11.03 -9.56
C ASN A 161 9.30 -11.82 -10.31
N TYR A 162 8.28 -11.17 -10.89
CA TYR A 162 7.35 -11.85 -11.81
C TYR A 162 8.06 -12.44 -13.01
N PHE A 163 9.03 -11.72 -13.57
CA PHE A 163 9.85 -12.24 -14.68
C PHE A 163 10.64 -13.48 -14.25
N ASN A 164 11.30 -13.46 -13.10
CA ASN A 164 12.03 -14.60 -12.55
C ASN A 164 11.12 -15.80 -12.24
N ALA A 165 9.87 -15.52 -11.83
CA ALA A 165 8.83 -16.53 -11.63
C ALA A 165 8.20 -17.05 -12.94
N LYS A 166 8.63 -16.54 -14.10
CA LYS A 166 8.06 -16.82 -15.44
C LYS A 166 6.58 -16.42 -15.58
N GLN A 167 6.09 -15.54 -14.71
CA GLN A 167 4.75 -14.95 -14.79
C GLN A 167 4.79 -13.76 -15.75
N TYR A 168 5.00 -14.05 -17.02
CA TYR A 168 5.35 -13.06 -18.03
C TYR A 168 4.26 -11.99 -18.27
N ASP A 169 2.98 -12.34 -18.14
CA ASP A 169 1.89 -11.35 -18.30
C ASP A 169 1.92 -10.27 -17.22
N LEU A 170 2.13 -10.68 -15.96
CA LEU A 170 2.26 -9.75 -14.84
C LEU A 170 3.55 -8.93 -14.92
N ALA A 171 4.65 -9.56 -15.31
CA ALA A 171 5.92 -8.88 -15.53
C ALA A 171 5.78 -7.80 -16.62
N LEU A 172 5.21 -8.16 -17.78
CA LEU A 172 5.00 -7.25 -18.91
C LEU A 172 4.15 -6.05 -18.51
N LYS A 173 2.99 -6.29 -17.88
CA LYS A 173 2.10 -5.22 -17.41
C LYS A 173 2.84 -4.20 -16.53
N ASN A 174 3.66 -4.68 -15.59
CA ASN A 174 4.39 -3.81 -14.68
C ASN A 174 5.57 -3.10 -15.37
N TYR A 175 6.29 -3.77 -16.28
CA TYR A 175 7.36 -3.13 -17.05
C TYR A 175 6.83 -2.07 -18.01
N GLU A 176 5.67 -2.29 -18.65
CA GLU A 176 5.03 -1.29 -19.50
C GLU A 176 4.56 -0.07 -18.70
N LEU A 177 4.02 -0.29 -17.52
CA LEU A 177 3.66 0.79 -16.61
C LEU A 177 4.89 1.64 -16.25
N LEU A 178 6.01 1.00 -15.89
CA LEU A 178 7.29 1.68 -15.60
C LEU A 178 7.82 2.45 -16.82
N LYS A 179 7.74 1.86 -18.02
CA LYS A 179 8.11 2.51 -19.28
C LYS A 179 7.27 3.76 -19.52
N ASN A 180 5.95 3.67 -19.34
CA ASN A 180 5.02 4.79 -19.52
C ASN A 180 5.27 5.91 -18.50
N MET A 181 5.64 5.57 -17.26
CA MET A 181 6.07 6.51 -16.22
C MET A 181 7.45 7.10 -16.49
N LYS A 182 8.15 6.67 -17.55
CA LYS A 182 9.54 7.06 -17.84
C LYS A 182 10.49 6.74 -16.68
N PHE A 183 10.18 5.69 -15.91
CA PHE A 183 11.00 5.28 -14.78
C PHE A 183 12.42 4.96 -15.23
N SER A 184 13.38 5.52 -14.52
CA SER A 184 14.80 5.30 -14.80
C SER A 184 15.53 4.53 -13.71
N GLY A 185 14.93 4.41 -12.53
CA GLY A 185 15.61 3.87 -11.35
C GLY A 185 16.83 4.70 -10.93
N ASN A 186 16.95 5.93 -11.42
CA ASN A 186 18.03 6.82 -11.04
C ASN A 186 17.82 7.26 -9.58
N GLY A 187 18.80 6.99 -8.75
CA GLY A 187 18.79 7.33 -7.33
C GLY A 187 20.22 7.33 -6.81
N MET A 188 20.33 7.45 -5.51
CA MET A 188 21.61 7.25 -4.82
C MET A 188 21.55 5.93 -4.07
N GLU A 189 22.56 5.11 -4.27
CA GLU A 189 22.82 3.90 -3.50
C GLU A 189 23.82 4.25 -2.40
N TYR A 190 23.56 3.77 -1.19
CA TYR A 190 24.32 4.11 0.01
C TYR A 190 25.08 2.89 0.49
N TYR A 191 26.38 2.90 0.42
CA TYR A 191 27.23 1.78 0.79
C TYR A 191 28.10 2.10 2.00
N ALA A 192 28.43 1.09 2.80
CA ALA A 192 29.51 1.12 3.76
C ALA A 192 30.10 -0.27 3.93
N THR A 193 31.36 -0.37 4.36
CA THR A 193 32.03 -1.63 4.61
C THR A 193 31.73 -2.11 6.02
N ASN A 194 31.19 -3.31 6.18
CA ASN A 194 31.00 -3.97 7.47
C ASN A 194 32.37 -4.36 8.05
N LYS A 195 32.66 -3.95 9.28
CA LYS A 195 33.96 -4.20 9.92
C LYS A 195 34.23 -5.66 10.22
N SER A 196 33.18 -6.43 10.52
CA SER A 196 33.32 -7.84 10.90
C SER A 196 33.56 -8.75 9.69
N THR A 197 32.89 -8.47 8.56
CA THR A 197 32.98 -9.28 7.35
C THR A 197 33.97 -8.71 6.32
N ASN A 198 34.37 -7.45 6.47
CA ASN A 198 35.12 -6.66 5.49
C ASN A 198 34.45 -6.59 4.10
N GLN A 199 33.13 -6.83 4.07
CA GLN A 199 32.34 -6.77 2.83
C GLN A 199 31.60 -5.44 2.74
N GLU A 200 31.38 -4.96 1.52
CA GLU A 200 30.57 -3.78 1.26
C GLU A 200 29.08 -4.16 1.31
N GLU A 201 28.31 -3.39 2.07
CA GLU A 201 26.87 -3.57 2.25
C GLU A 201 26.11 -2.37 1.69
N LEU A 202 24.99 -2.65 1.03
CA LEU A 202 24.04 -1.65 0.54
C LEU A 202 23.01 -1.34 1.63
N PHE A 203 22.78 -0.06 1.88
CA PHE A 203 21.80 0.44 2.84
C PHE A 203 20.58 1.03 2.13
N VAL A 204 19.43 0.86 2.76
CA VAL A 204 18.14 1.39 2.27
C VAL A 204 18.14 2.93 2.20
N SER A 205 18.92 3.59 3.05
CA SER A 205 19.03 5.06 3.08
C SER A 205 20.38 5.53 3.62
N ALA A 206 20.73 6.78 3.32
CA ALA A 206 21.89 7.45 3.91
C ALA A 206 21.84 7.44 5.44
N ILE A 207 20.64 7.64 6.02
CA ILE A 207 20.44 7.68 7.49
C ILE A 207 20.80 6.33 8.11
N ASN A 208 20.34 5.22 7.53
CA ASN A 208 20.62 3.88 8.06
C ASN A 208 22.11 3.55 7.95
N ARG A 209 22.76 3.92 6.85
CA ARG A 209 24.21 3.79 6.68
C ARG A 209 24.98 4.59 7.72
N ASP A 210 24.62 5.87 7.88
CA ASP A 210 25.31 6.78 8.80
C ASP A 210 25.13 6.34 10.26
N LEU A 211 23.98 5.76 10.59
CA LEU A 211 23.74 5.14 11.89
C LEU A 211 24.68 3.95 12.13
N GLY A 212 24.84 3.05 11.14
CA GLY A 212 25.78 1.93 11.21
C GLY A 212 27.24 2.39 11.37
N VAL A 213 27.62 3.46 10.69
CA VAL A 213 28.95 4.10 10.82
C VAL A 213 29.12 4.71 12.22
N LYS A 214 28.12 5.45 12.71
CA LYS A 214 28.13 6.07 14.05
C LYS A 214 28.19 5.04 15.16
N GLN A 215 27.51 3.90 15.00
CA GLN A 215 27.56 2.76 15.94
C GLN A 215 28.87 1.98 15.87
N GLY A 216 29.74 2.30 14.92
CA GLY A 216 31.05 1.68 14.77
C GLY A 216 31.05 0.28 14.12
N SER A 217 29.90 -0.22 13.65
CA SER A 217 29.79 -1.48 12.93
C SER A 217 30.24 -1.40 11.48
N HIS A 218 30.23 -0.19 10.90
CA HIS A 218 30.56 0.06 9.49
C HIS A 218 31.60 1.18 9.35
N ILE A 219 32.34 1.16 8.23
CA ILE A 219 33.35 2.15 7.86
C ILE A 219 33.24 2.47 6.35
N LYS A 220 33.98 3.49 5.89
CA LYS A 220 34.10 3.89 4.48
C LYS A 220 32.73 4.13 3.82
N PRO A 221 31.86 5.01 4.39
CA PRO A 221 30.58 5.32 3.76
C PRO A 221 30.81 5.97 2.39
N ARG A 222 30.02 5.55 1.38
CA ARG A 222 30.04 6.15 0.05
C ARG A 222 28.65 6.20 -0.57
N ASN A 223 28.45 7.16 -1.44
CA ASN A 223 27.25 7.30 -2.25
C ASN A 223 27.60 6.97 -3.71
N VAL A 224 26.78 6.17 -4.35
CA VAL A 224 26.93 5.81 -5.76
C VAL A 224 25.66 6.17 -6.50
N LYS A 225 25.78 6.77 -7.66
CA LYS A 225 24.63 6.99 -8.53
C LYS A 225 24.18 5.65 -9.10
N ALA A 226 22.93 5.27 -8.84
CA ALA A 226 22.35 4.04 -9.37
C ALA A 226 22.38 4.02 -10.91
N LYS A 227 22.67 2.87 -11.48
CA LYS A 227 22.61 2.70 -12.94
C LYS A 227 21.14 2.74 -13.41
N SER A 228 20.93 3.38 -14.55
CA SER A 228 19.59 3.44 -15.15
C SER A 228 19.04 2.05 -15.45
N LYS A 229 17.80 1.81 -15.02
CA LYS A 229 17.04 0.57 -15.27
C LYS A 229 16.31 0.56 -16.62
N LYS A 230 16.34 1.67 -17.38
CA LYS A 230 15.60 1.80 -18.66
C LYS A 230 15.98 0.71 -19.67
N SER A 231 17.26 0.47 -19.85
CA SER A 231 17.74 -0.53 -20.79
C SER A 231 17.31 -1.96 -20.38
N ASP A 232 17.34 -2.27 -19.10
CA ASP A 232 16.89 -3.56 -18.57
C ASP A 232 15.39 -3.75 -18.80
N ILE A 233 14.57 -2.75 -18.49
CA ILE A 233 13.13 -2.77 -18.72
C ILE A 233 12.82 -3.07 -20.19
N LEU A 234 13.44 -2.34 -21.12
CA LEU A 234 13.20 -2.53 -22.56
C LEU A 234 13.61 -3.92 -23.04
N LYS A 235 14.78 -4.44 -22.58
CA LYS A 235 15.24 -5.78 -22.90
C LYS A 235 14.29 -6.87 -22.41
N ARG A 236 13.77 -6.73 -21.19
CA ARG A 236 12.82 -7.68 -20.61
C ARG A 236 11.46 -7.65 -21.30
N ILE A 237 10.96 -6.48 -21.67
CA ILE A 237 9.75 -6.34 -22.48
C ILE A 237 9.95 -7.08 -23.83
N ALA A 238 11.02 -6.79 -24.55
CA ALA A 238 11.31 -7.44 -25.83
C ALA A 238 11.44 -8.97 -25.69
N TYR A 239 12.13 -9.44 -24.66
CA TYR A 239 12.25 -10.87 -24.38
C TYR A 239 10.88 -11.52 -24.14
N ILE A 240 10.02 -10.89 -23.36
CA ILE A 240 8.68 -11.43 -23.05
C ILE A 240 7.86 -11.54 -24.35
N TYR A 241 7.86 -10.53 -25.22
CA TYR A 241 7.16 -10.59 -26.51
C TYR A 241 7.71 -11.73 -27.37
N THR A 242 9.03 -11.92 -27.41
CA THR A 242 9.64 -13.03 -28.18
C THR A 242 9.18 -14.39 -27.64
N VAL A 243 9.18 -14.58 -26.31
CA VAL A 243 8.75 -15.84 -25.68
C VAL A 243 7.28 -16.14 -25.91
N LYS A 244 6.44 -15.10 -25.97
CA LYS A 244 4.99 -15.23 -26.22
C LYS A 244 4.65 -15.42 -27.70
N GLY A 245 5.62 -15.31 -28.60
CA GLY A 245 5.39 -15.36 -30.03
C GLY A 245 4.78 -14.08 -30.62
N ASP A 246 4.62 -13.04 -29.79
CA ASP A 246 4.17 -11.72 -30.21
C ASP A 246 5.36 -10.96 -30.80
N VAL A 247 5.89 -11.43 -31.92
CA VAL A 247 6.88 -10.67 -32.68
C VAL A 247 6.10 -9.50 -33.30
N ALA A 248 6.21 -8.34 -32.70
CA ALA A 248 5.65 -7.14 -33.29
C ALA A 248 6.25 -6.96 -34.67
N SER A 249 5.38 -7.03 -35.65
CA SER A 249 5.63 -6.64 -37.04
C SER A 249 6.02 -5.16 -37.14
#